data_a080b03d35d322d823130d3708887020
#
_entry.id   a080b03d35d322d823130d3708887020
#
_cell.length_a   1.000
_cell.length_b   1.000
_cell.length_c   1.000
_cell.angle_alpha   90.00
_cell.angle_beta   90.00
_cell.angle_gamma   90.00
#
_symmetry.space_group_name_H-M   'P 1'
#
loop_
_entity.id
_entity.type
_entity.pdbx_description
1 polymer ?
#
loop_
_entity_poly.entity_id
_entity_poly.type
_entity_poly.pdbx_seq_one_letter_code
_entity_poly.pdbx_strand_id
1 'polypeptide(L)'
;MVNKTDIMDAKLLAEKISGDIVFSENPGKTLRKWRQIFEISQKDLALKLSLSPSVISDYESDRRKSPGIAFVRKVIEALLEIDKERGYKTVSKYREIFDGFRMDVILDMMEYQMAVESSKFVEIINGTQLNDFERYVNGHTIVDSIKAILTLNSYDFYKLYGLTNERALVFTKVSTGRSPLVAVRVANLKPAVVVLHGLNADEVDSIALKIAEIEKIPLIVTNVELDEMIKAIRRNIK
;
A
#
# COMPACT_ATOMS: atom_id res chain seq x y z
N MET A 1 -21.13 1.57 8.31
CA MET A 1 -19.77 2.01 8.67
C MET A 1 -18.85 1.67 7.50
N VAL A 2 -18.11 2.63 6.94
CA VAL A 2 -17.12 2.37 5.89
C VAL A 2 -15.95 1.62 6.52
N ASN A 3 -15.68 0.40 6.06
CA ASN A 3 -14.59 -0.42 6.57
C ASN A 3 -13.25 0.14 6.04
N LYS A 4 -12.21 0.17 6.87
CA LYS A 4 -10.83 0.57 6.48
C LYS A 4 -10.34 -0.22 5.24
N THR A 5 -10.83 -1.44 5.12
CA THR A 5 -10.65 -2.37 4.00
C THR A 5 -11.19 -1.82 2.68
N ASP A 6 -12.42 -1.28 2.67
CA ASP A 6 -13.07 -0.78 1.45
C ASP A 6 -12.33 0.44 0.86
N ILE A 7 -11.74 1.28 1.72
CA ILE A 7 -10.95 2.45 1.31
C ILE A 7 -9.65 2.01 0.62
N MET A 8 -8.99 0.98 1.16
CA MET A 8 -7.75 0.46 0.59
C MET A 8 -7.99 -0.22 -0.76
N ASP A 9 -9.06 -1.00 -0.88
CA ASP A 9 -9.47 -1.66 -2.13
C ASP A 9 -9.83 -0.63 -3.20
N ALA A 10 -10.55 0.41 -2.82
CA ALA A 10 -10.89 1.50 -3.74
C ALA A 10 -9.63 2.20 -4.26
N LYS A 11 -8.59 2.39 -3.42
CA LYS A 11 -7.30 2.96 -3.84
C LYS A 11 -6.58 2.05 -4.84
N LEU A 12 -6.46 0.76 -4.55
CA LEU A 12 -5.83 -0.22 -5.46
C LEU A 12 -6.56 -0.28 -6.81
N LEU A 13 -7.90 -0.25 -6.78
CA LEU A 13 -8.70 -0.21 -8.00
C LEU A 13 -8.50 1.10 -8.77
N ALA A 14 -8.38 2.24 -8.09
CA ALA A 14 -8.07 3.53 -8.71
C ALA A 14 -6.72 3.49 -9.44
N GLU A 15 -5.68 2.95 -8.82
CA GLU A 15 -4.35 2.80 -9.41
C GLU A 15 -4.39 1.91 -10.67
N LYS A 16 -5.10 0.79 -10.60
CA LYS A 16 -5.30 -0.09 -11.77
C LYS A 16 -6.03 0.61 -12.90
N ILE A 17 -7.14 1.29 -12.62
CA ILE A 17 -7.91 2.04 -13.62
C ILE A 17 -7.02 3.11 -14.27
N SER A 18 -6.24 3.83 -13.46
CA SER A 18 -5.32 4.86 -13.93
C SER A 18 -4.29 4.27 -14.90
N GLY A 19 -3.66 3.16 -14.54
CA GLY A 19 -2.71 2.46 -15.41
C GLY A 19 -3.36 1.99 -16.71
N ASP A 20 -4.53 1.35 -16.63
CA ASP A 20 -5.26 0.89 -17.81
C ASP A 20 -5.57 2.04 -18.78
N ILE A 21 -5.94 3.22 -18.27
CA ILE A 21 -6.26 4.38 -19.12
C ILE A 21 -5.00 5.00 -19.73
N VAL A 22 -3.96 5.20 -18.89
CA VAL A 22 -2.72 5.88 -19.31
C VAL A 22 -1.95 5.07 -20.34
N PHE A 23 -1.91 3.73 -20.20
CA PHE A 23 -1.22 2.84 -21.12
C PHE A 23 -2.09 2.35 -22.29
N SER A 24 -3.35 2.80 -22.37
CA SER A 24 -4.25 2.41 -23.46
C SER A 24 -3.94 3.17 -24.75
N GLU A 25 -3.93 2.45 -25.88
CA GLU A 25 -3.93 3.09 -27.21
C GLU A 25 -5.20 3.91 -27.48
N ASN A 26 -6.30 3.58 -26.78
CA ASN A 26 -7.60 4.22 -26.91
C ASN A 26 -8.16 4.61 -25.52
N PRO A 27 -7.63 5.65 -24.86
CA PRO A 27 -8.01 6.03 -23.50
C PRO A 27 -9.52 6.27 -23.33
N GLY A 28 -10.20 6.82 -24.34
CA GLY A 28 -11.63 7.04 -24.30
C GLY A 28 -12.44 5.74 -24.25
N LYS A 29 -12.07 4.73 -25.04
CA LYS A 29 -12.69 3.41 -24.98
C LYS A 29 -12.46 2.71 -23.63
N THR A 30 -11.28 2.92 -23.06
CA THR A 30 -10.93 2.39 -21.73
C THR A 30 -11.72 3.08 -20.62
N LEU A 31 -11.91 4.40 -20.70
CA LEU A 31 -12.84 5.12 -19.81
C LEU A 31 -14.26 4.55 -19.90
N ARG A 32 -14.78 4.35 -21.13
CA ARG A 32 -16.09 3.73 -21.35
C ARG A 32 -16.17 2.34 -20.74
N LYS A 33 -15.15 1.50 -20.95
CA LYS A 33 -15.07 0.14 -20.36
C LYS A 33 -15.24 0.22 -18.84
N TRP A 34 -14.46 1.05 -18.17
CA TRP A 34 -14.52 1.16 -16.71
C TRP A 34 -15.84 1.72 -16.22
N ARG A 35 -16.39 2.75 -16.85
CA ARG A 35 -17.74 3.25 -16.52
C ARG A 35 -18.79 2.15 -16.62
N GLN A 36 -18.73 1.32 -17.67
CA GLN A 36 -19.65 0.18 -17.86
C GLN A 36 -19.46 -0.90 -16.80
N ILE A 37 -18.22 -1.21 -16.40
CA ILE A 37 -17.91 -2.12 -15.30
C ILE A 37 -18.55 -1.65 -13.99
N PHE A 38 -18.53 -0.34 -13.74
CA PHE A 38 -19.21 0.26 -12.59
C PHE A 38 -20.74 0.37 -12.75
N GLU A 39 -21.28 -0.07 -13.88
CA GLU A 39 -22.72 0.00 -14.19
C GLU A 39 -23.26 1.45 -14.06
N ILE A 40 -22.46 2.44 -14.45
CA ILE A 40 -22.79 3.87 -14.37
C ILE A 40 -23.15 4.39 -15.78
N SER A 41 -24.27 5.11 -15.89
CA SER A 41 -24.65 5.75 -17.15
C SER A 41 -23.76 6.98 -17.45
N GLN A 42 -23.65 7.35 -18.74
CA GLN A 42 -22.99 8.62 -19.11
C GLN A 42 -23.62 9.83 -18.44
N LYS A 43 -24.96 9.79 -18.25
CA LYS A 43 -25.72 10.84 -17.59
C LYS A 43 -25.36 10.98 -16.11
N ASP A 44 -25.29 9.87 -15.38
CA ASP A 44 -24.97 9.87 -13.95
C ASP A 44 -23.52 10.31 -13.72
N LEU A 45 -22.59 9.82 -14.54
CA LEU A 45 -21.19 10.25 -14.48
C LEU A 45 -21.05 11.75 -14.79
N ALA A 46 -21.73 12.25 -15.82
CA ALA A 46 -21.72 13.65 -16.18
C ALA A 46 -22.29 14.52 -15.08
N LEU A 47 -23.41 14.11 -14.45
CA LEU A 47 -24.00 14.80 -13.32
C LEU A 47 -23.01 14.90 -12.14
N LYS A 48 -22.36 13.80 -11.78
CA LYS A 48 -21.37 13.75 -10.70
C LYS A 48 -20.18 14.67 -10.95
N LEU A 49 -19.79 14.81 -12.22
CA LEU A 49 -18.68 15.67 -12.65
C LEU A 49 -19.09 17.13 -12.93
N SER A 50 -20.37 17.48 -12.81
CA SER A 50 -20.92 18.78 -13.22
C SER A 50 -20.63 19.10 -14.70
N LEU A 51 -20.76 18.10 -15.57
CA LEU A 51 -20.56 18.18 -17.02
C LEU A 51 -21.83 17.79 -17.77
N SER A 52 -21.86 18.07 -19.09
CA SER A 52 -22.91 17.53 -19.95
C SER A 52 -22.58 16.08 -20.38
N PRO A 53 -23.59 15.22 -20.60
CA PRO A 53 -23.37 13.88 -21.11
C PRO A 53 -22.63 13.83 -22.45
N SER A 54 -22.76 14.85 -23.28
CA SER A 54 -22.03 14.99 -24.55
C SER A 54 -20.51 15.07 -24.37
N VAL A 55 -20.04 15.72 -23.30
CA VAL A 55 -18.60 15.77 -22.98
C VAL A 55 -18.06 14.38 -22.69
N ILE A 56 -18.79 13.58 -21.89
CA ILE A 56 -18.39 12.19 -21.59
C ILE A 56 -18.40 11.37 -22.89
N SER A 57 -19.46 11.49 -23.70
CA SER A 57 -19.57 10.82 -24.99
C SER A 57 -18.44 11.17 -25.95
N ASP A 58 -17.98 12.45 -25.95
CA ASP A 58 -16.88 12.90 -26.79
C ASP A 58 -15.55 12.26 -26.42
N TYR A 59 -15.28 12.10 -25.14
CA TYR A 59 -14.09 11.36 -24.68
C TYR A 59 -14.21 9.86 -25.01
N GLU A 60 -15.35 9.22 -24.69
CA GLU A 60 -15.54 7.79 -24.90
C GLU A 60 -15.59 7.35 -26.37
N SER A 61 -15.86 8.29 -27.29
CA SER A 61 -15.87 8.05 -28.74
C SER A 61 -14.59 8.49 -29.44
N ASP A 62 -13.54 8.84 -28.69
CA ASP A 62 -12.27 9.35 -29.19
C ASP A 62 -12.38 10.64 -30.06
N ARG A 63 -13.51 11.33 -30.00
CA ARG A 63 -13.62 12.69 -30.59
C ARG A 63 -12.70 13.67 -29.88
N ARG A 64 -12.47 13.46 -28.57
CA ARG A 64 -11.41 14.10 -27.80
C ARG A 64 -10.32 13.08 -27.50
N LYS A 65 -9.22 13.12 -28.25
CA LYS A 65 -8.20 12.06 -28.30
C LYS A 65 -7.33 11.92 -27.06
N SER A 66 -7.21 12.94 -26.22
CA SER A 66 -6.29 12.90 -25.07
C SER A 66 -6.94 13.52 -23.82
N PRO A 67 -7.55 12.70 -22.98
CA PRO A 67 -8.00 13.19 -21.68
C PRO A 67 -6.78 13.56 -20.82
N GLY A 68 -6.72 14.81 -20.36
CA GLY A 68 -5.66 15.24 -19.44
C GLY A 68 -5.76 14.50 -18.10
N ILE A 69 -4.63 14.36 -17.40
CA ILE A 69 -4.52 13.66 -16.10
C ILE A 69 -5.58 14.14 -15.09
N ALA A 70 -5.82 15.45 -15.03
CA ALA A 70 -6.82 16.02 -14.11
C ALA A 70 -8.24 15.54 -14.43
N PHE A 71 -8.58 15.35 -15.70
CA PHE A 71 -9.88 14.80 -16.10
C PHE A 71 -9.98 13.32 -15.77
N VAL A 72 -8.95 12.53 -16.07
CA VAL A 72 -8.89 11.10 -15.73
C VAL A 72 -9.07 10.89 -14.23
N ARG A 73 -8.34 11.65 -13.40
CA ARG A 73 -8.48 11.61 -11.94
C ARG A 73 -9.92 11.86 -11.51
N LYS A 74 -10.54 12.97 -11.97
CA LYS A 74 -11.93 13.29 -11.61
C LYS A 74 -12.91 12.21 -12.01
N VAL A 75 -12.73 11.58 -13.18
CA VAL A 75 -13.58 10.44 -13.62
C VAL A 75 -13.43 9.28 -12.66
N ILE A 76 -12.22 8.88 -12.32
CA ILE A 76 -11.96 7.76 -11.40
C ILE A 76 -12.55 8.03 -10.02
N GLU A 77 -12.31 9.22 -9.47
CA GLU A 77 -12.88 9.65 -8.19
C GLU A 77 -14.41 9.58 -8.21
N ALA A 78 -15.05 10.07 -9.28
CA ALA A 78 -16.49 10.02 -9.43
C ALA A 78 -17.05 8.60 -9.53
N LEU A 79 -16.38 7.69 -10.26
CA LEU A 79 -16.76 6.27 -10.35
C LEU A 79 -16.72 5.61 -8.96
N LEU A 80 -15.67 5.83 -8.20
CA LEU A 80 -15.50 5.26 -6.86
C LEU A 80 -16.46 5.85 -5.84
N GLU A 81 -16.76 7.15 -5.91
CA GLU A 81 -17.76 7.79 -5.05
C GLU A 81 -19.16 7.25 -5.32
N ILE A 82 -19.56 7.11 -6.57
CA ILE A 82 -20.85 6.50 -6.93
C ILE A 82 -20.93 5.06 -6.45
N ASP A 83 -19.85 4.28 -6.61
CA ASP A 83 -19.79 2.90 -6.12
C ASP A 83 -19.87 2.83 -4.58
N LYS A 84 -19.22 3.77 -3.89
CA LYS A 84 -19.32 3.93 -2.43
C LYS A 84 -20.76 4.19 -1.98
N GLU A 85 -21.48 5.09 -2.65
CA GLU A 85 -22.88 5.39 -2.40
C GLU A 85 -23.79 4.15 -2.62
N ARG A 86 -23.35 3.22 -3.50
CA ARG A 86 -24.01 1.93 -3.79
C ARG A 86 -23.52 0.76 -2.94
N GLY A 87 -22.73 1.04 -1.88
CA GLY A 87 -22.19 0.03 -0.96
C GLY A 87 -20.96 -0.70 -1.47
N TYR A 88 -20.12 -0.08 -2.31
CA TYR A 88 -18.88 -0.65 -2.86
C TYR A 88 -19.09 -1.94 -3.69
N LYS A 89 -20.19 -2.00 -4.46
CA LYS A 89 -20.56 -3.17 -5.26
C LYS A 89 -19.46 -3.62 -6.22
N THR A 90 -18.85 -2.67 -6.93
CA THR A 90 -17.78 -2.96 -7.89
C THR A 90 -16.45 -3.20 -7.20
N VAL A 91 -16.10 -2.36 -6.24
CA VAL A 91 -14.87 -2.53 -5.44
C VAL A 91 -14.85 -3.92 -4.78
N SER A 92 -15.98 -4.38 -4.23
CA SER A 92 -16.07 -5.70 -3.59
C SER A 92 -15.86 -6.86 -4.58
N LYS A 93 -16.36 -6.76 -5.81
CA LYS A 93 -16.08 -7.78 -6.85
C LYS A 93 -14.60 -7.86 -7.21
N TYR A 94 -13.92 -6.71 -7.27
CA TYR A 94 -12.49 -6.66 -7.54
C TYR A 94 -11.64 -7.05 -6.32
N ARG A 95 -12.20 -6.98 -5.10
CA ARG A 95 -11.55 -7.48 -3.89
C ARG A 95 -11.08 -8.92 -4.07
N GLU A 96 -11.93 -9.83 -4.55
CA GLU A 96 -11.59 -11.24 -4.77
C GLU A 96 -10.41 -11.40 -5.73
N ILE A 97 -10.28 -10.52 -6.72
CA ILE A 97 -9.15 -10.51 -7.65
C ILE A 97 -7.88 -9.99 -6.95
N PHE A 98 -8.02 -9.01 -6.05
CA PHE A 98 -6.92 -8.45 -5.25
C PHE A 98 -6.64 -9.27 -3.98
N ASP A 99 -7.56 -10.12 -3.51
CA ASP A 99 -7.37 -10.99 -2.34
C ASP A 99 -6.25 -12.02 -2.55
N GLY A 100 -5.88 -12.33 -3.80
CA GLY A 100 -4.58 -12.93 -4.10
C GLY A 100 -3.38 -12.06 -3.69
N PHE A 101 -3.57 -10.76 -3.41
CA PHE A 101 -2.60 -9.79 -2.91
C PHE A 101 -2.84 -9.36 -1.46
N ARG A 102 -4.01 -9.70 -0.89
CA ARG A 102 -4.34 -9.37 0.50
C ARG A 102 -4.05 -10.55 1.38
N MET A 103 -3.08 -10.32 2.20
CA MET A 103 -2.88 -11.16 3.35
C MET A 103 -3.48 -10.44 4.55
N ASP A 104 -4.32 -11.12 5.30
CA ASP A 104 -4.81 -10.67 6.62
C ASP A 104 -3.69 -10.32 7.60
N VAL A 105 -2.46 -10.54 7.17
CA VAL A 105 -1.23 -10.24 7.90
C VAL A 105 -0.75 -8.81 7.74
N ILE A 106 -1.17 -8.09 6.69
CA ILE A 106 -0.74 -6.70 6.44
C ILE A 106 -1.70 -5.74 7.16
N LEU A 107 -1.19 -5.07 8.18
CA LEU A 107 -1.94 -4.10 8.98
C LEU A 107 -1.95 -2.72 8.33
N ASP A 108 -0.84 -2.34 7.69
CA ASP A 108 -0.69 -1.13 6.89
C ASP A 108 0.41 -1.29 5.84
N MET A 109 0.25 -0.65 4.69
CA MET A 109 1.25 -0.62 3.62
C MET A 109 1.13 0.70 2.87
N MET A 110 2.28 1.32 2.56
CA MET A 110 2.33 2.54 1.77
C MET A 110 3.62 2.60 0.94
N GLU A 111 3.51 3.08 -0.29
CA GLU A 111 4.64 3.51 -1.10
C GLU A 111 4.85 5.01 -0.91
N TYR A 112 6.09 5.46 -0.85
CA TYR A 112 6.44 6.86 -0.67
C TYR A 112 6.69 7.55 -2.00
N GLN A 113 6.38 8.83 -2.08
CA GLN A 113 6.68 9.64 -3.28
C GLN A 113 8.15 9.98 -3.41
N MET A 114 8.86 10.01 -2.28
CA MET A 114 10.31 10.27 -2.20
C MET A 114 10.93 9.32 -1.17
N ALA A 115 12.16 8.90 -1.43
CA ALA A 115 12.92 8.09 -0.48
C ALA A 115 13.16 8.84 0.83
N VAL A 116 13.06 8.13 1.94
CA VAL A 116 13.28 8.65 3.31
C VAL A 116 14.50 7.95 3.91
N GLU A 117 15.41 8.69 4.49
CA GLU A 117 16.54 8.11 5.24
C GLU A 117 16.07 7.32 6.46
N SER A 118 16.73 6.21 6.77
CA SER A 118 16.35 5.37 7.92
C SER A 118 16.44 6.15 9.25
N SER A 119 17.41 7.02 9.41
CA SER A 119 17.51 7.94 10.57
C SER A 119 16.27 8.81 10.72
N LYS A 120 15.77 9.38 9.63
CA LYS A 120 14.52 10.17 9.63
C LYS A 120 13.29 9.31 9.91
N PHE A 121 13.27 8.09 9.38
CA PHE A 121 12.21 7.14 9.67
C PHE A 121 12.17 6.77 11.16
N VAL A 122 13.34 6.55 11.79
CA VAL A 122 13.49 6.33 13.26
C VAL A 122 12.85 7.47 14.06
N GLU A 123 13.16 8.73 13.70
CA GLU A 123 12.56 9.90 14.36
C GLU A 123 11.02 9.91 14.25
N ILE A 124 10.49 9.63 13.04
CA ILE A 124 9.04 9.64 12.78
C ILE A 124 8.29 8.61 13.63
N ILE A 125 8.86 7.41 13.80
CA ILE A 125 8.26 6.35 14.59
C ILE A 125 8.67 6.37 16.07
N ASN A 126 9.41 7.40 16.49
CA ASN A 126 10.00 7.52 17.83
C ASN A 126 10.67 6.20 18.27
N GLY A 127 11.52 5.67 17.39
CA GLY A 127 12.21 4.40 17.58
C GLY A 127 13.63 4.56 18.09
N THR A 128 14.25 3.43 18.41
CA THR A 128 15.68 3.33 18.73
C THR A 128 16.34 2.37 17.76
N GLN A 129 17.36 2.83 17.03
CA GLN A 129 18.14 1.99 16.14
C GLN A 129 19.23 1.24 16.94
N LEU A 130 19.41 -0.05 16.66
CA LEU A 130 20.27 -0.95 17.43
C LEU A 130 21.63 -1.23 16.77
N ASN A 131 21.87 -0.70 15.58
CA ASN A 131 23.14 -0.81 14.83
C ASN A 131 23.37 0.45 14.00
N ASP A 132 24.55 0.59 13.38
CA ASP A 132 25.00 1.83 12.72
C ASP A 132 24.76 1.84 11.20
N PHE A 133 23.91 0.97 10.67
CA PHE A 133 23.62 0.95 9.23
C PHE A 133 22.62 2.02 8.84
N GLU A 134 22.86 2.65 7.69
CA GLU A 134 21.97 3.64 7.08
C GLU A 134 21.45 3.12 5.74
N ARG A 135 20.16 3.31 5.49
CA ARG A 135 19.47 2.94 4.25
C ARG A 135 18.40 3.97 3.90
N TYR A 136 17.98 3.96 2.64
CA TYR A 136 16.79 4.68 2.20
C TYR A 136 15.60 3.74 2.15
N VAL A 137 14.42 4.24 2.50
CA VAL A 137 13.14 3.53 2.43
C VAL A 137 12.20 4.25 1.47
N ASN A 138 11.63 3.50 0.53
CA ASN A 138 10.65 3.96 -0.46
C ASN A 138 9.23 3.54 -0.13
N GLY A 139 9.02 2.94 1.04
CA GLY A 139 7.72 2.50 1.53
C GLY A 139 7.83 1.74 2.84
N HIS A 140 6.69 1.38 3.40
CA HIS A 140 6.65 0.50 4.56
C HIS A 140 5.56 -0.57 4.43
N THR A 141 5.73 -1.65 5.16
CA THR A 141 4.71 -2.67 5.40
C THR A 141 4.71 -3.02 6.88
N ILE A 142 3.56 -2.88 7.52
CA ILE A 142 3.34 -3.26 8.91
C ILE A 142 2.64 -4.61 8.94
N VAL A 143 3.24 -5.57 9.63
CA VAL A 143 2.89 -6.98 9.58
C VAL A 143 2.44 -7.49 10.95
N ASP A 144 1.33 -8.20 11.01
CA ASP A 144 0.97 -9.04 12.14
C ASP A 144 1.84 -10.31 12.12
N SER A 145 2.89 -10.36 12.92
CA SER A 145 3.88 -11.45 12.87
C SER A 145 3.29 -12.81 13.23
N ILE A 146 2.31 -12.87 14.12
CA ILE A 146 1.68 -14.14 14.50
C ILE A 146 0.89 -14.69 13.31
N LYS A 147 0.07 -13.85 12.68
CA LYS A 147 -0.64 -14.25 11.47
C LYS A 147 0.32 -14.61 10.34
N ALA A 148 1.39 -13.83 10.14
CA ALA A 148 2.39 -14.12 9.14
C ALA A 148 2.99 -15.52 9.28
N ILE A 149 3.40 -15.90 10.50
CA ILE A 149 3.95 -17.23 10.79
C ILE A 149 2.95 -18.35 10.48
N LEU A 150 1.66 -18.12 10.75
CA LEU A 150 0.63 -19.14 10.60
C LEU A 150 0.12 -19.29 9.17
N THR A 151 0.24 -18.27 8.32
CA THR A 151 -0.45 -18.22 7.03
C THR A 151 0.46 -18.02 5.81
N LEU A 152 1.65 -17.40 5.98
CA LEU A 152 2.52 -17.14 4.86
C LEU A 152 3.38 -18.36 4.48
N ASN A 153 3.39 -18.70 3.21
CA ASN A 153 4.42 -19.54 2.62
C ASN A 153 5.58 -18.68 2.07
N SER A 154 6.63 -19.30 1.55
CA SER A 154 7.82 -18.61 1.04
C SER A 154 7.51 -17.64 -0.13
N TYR A 155 6.53 -17.93 -0.98
CA TYR A 155 6.09 -17.04 -2.05
C TYR A 155 5.30 -15.84 -1.51
N ASP A 156 4.47 -16.08 -0.51
CA ASP A 156 3.65 -15.02 0.09
C ASP A 156 4.50 -14.00 0.82
N PHE A 157 5.65 -14.41 1.38
CA PHE A 157 6.57 -13.49 2.05
C PHE A 157 7.04 -12.35 1.12
N TYR A 158 7.20 -12.62 -0.18
CA TYR A 158 7.59 -11.59 -1.14
C TYR A 158 6.52 -10.51 -1.36
N LYS A 159 5.26 -10.82 -1.10
CA LYS A 159 4.16 -9.84 -1.21
C LYS A 159 4.26 -8.74 -0.14
N LEU A 160 4.98 -9.00 0.96
CA LEU A 160 5.25 -8.00 2.00
C LEU A 160 6.10 -6.83 1.48
N TYR A 161 6.82 -7.02 0.39
CA TYR A 161 7.67 -5.98 -0.19
C TYR A 161 6.90 -4.99 -1.08
N GLY A 162 5.66 -5.29 -1.48
CA GLY A 162 4.91 -4.40 -2.38
C GLY A 162 5.64 -4.21 -3.72
N LEU A 163 5.87 -2.95 -4.10
CA LEU A 163 6.53 -2.61 -5.36
C LEU A 163 8.07 -2.62 -5.28
N THR A 164 8.64 -2.54 -4.08
CA THR A 164 10.09 -2.49 -3.88
C THR A 164 10.52 -3.12 -2.57
N ASN A 165 11.68 -3.75 -2.57
CA ASN A 165 12.33 -4.23 -1.35
C ASN A 165 13.05 -3.11 -0.56
N GLU A 166 13.20 -1.92 -1.14
CA GLU A 166 13.70 -0.73 -0.44
C GLU A 166 12.63 -0.16 0.49
N ARG A 167 12.19 -0.97 1.46
CA ARG A 167 11.14 -0.59 2.40
C ARG A 167 11.43 -1.00 3.82
N ALA A 168 10.73 -0.37 4.76
CA ALA A 168 10.70 -0.77 6.14
C ALA A 168 9.67 -1.89 6.34
N LEU A 169 10.11 -3.06 6.80
CA LEU A 169 9.22 -4.10 7.32
C LEU A 169 9.09 -3.92 8.84
N VAL A 170 7.89 -3.61 9.28
CA VAL A 170 7.53 -3.42 10.69
C VAL A 170 6.80 -4.66 11.18
N PHE A 171 7.41 -5.41 12.06
CA PHE A 171 6.87 -6.63 12.64
C PHE A 171 6.24 -6.33 13.99
N THR A 172 4.93 -6.50 14.11
CA THR A 172 4.18 -6.34 15.37
C THR A 172 3.99 -7.69 16.06
N LYS A 173 3.58 -7.66 17.33
CA LYS A 173 3.32 -8.88 18.15
C LYS A 173 4.53 -9.82 18.20
N VAL A 174 5.71 -9.26 18.23
CA VAL A 174 6.95 -10.00 18.37
C VAL A 174 7.33 -10.14 19.84
N SER A 175 7.96 -11.25 20.22
CA SER A 175 8.41 -11.49 21.60
C SER A 175 9.89 -11.16 21.81
N THR A 176 10.75 -11.45 20.86
CA THR A 176 12.21 -11.25 20.94
C THR A 176 12.81 -10.81 19.60
N GLY A 177 12.01 -10.72 18.54
CA GLY A 177 12.47 -10.38 17.18
C GLY A 177 13.24 -11.48 16.44
N ARG A 178 13.49 -12.66 17.04
CA ARG A 178 14.22 -13.75 16.38
C ARG A 178 13.52 -14.26 15.14
N SER A 179 12.23 -14.60 15.22
CA SER A 179 11.47 -15.17 14.09
C SER A 179 11.41 -14.26 12.87
N PRO A 180 11.10 -12.96 13.00
CA PRO A 180 11.15 -12.04 11.87
C PRO A 180 12.51 -11.96 11.20
N LEU A 181 13.61 -11.90 11.99
CA LEU A 181 14.96 -11.80 11.45
C LEU A 181 15.39 -13.10 10.76
N VAL A 182 14.98 -14.27 11.27
CA VAL A 182 15.19 -15.55 10.60
C VAL A 182 14.45 -15.59 9.27
N ALA A 183 13.18 -15.14 9.21
CA ALA A 183 12.43 -15.07 7.97
C ALA A 183 13.10 -14.13 6.96
N VAL A 184 13.57 -12.96 7.39
CA VAL A 184 14.36 -12.05 6.54
C VAL A 184 15.65 -12.69 6.09
N ARG A 185 16.36 -13.45 6.95
CA ARG A 185 17.62 -14.11 6.61
C ARG A 185 17.47 -15.15 5.51
N VAL A 186 16.42 -15.95 5.54
CA VAL A 186 16.18 -17.02 4.54
C VAL A 186 15.55 -16.51 3.25
N ALA A 187 14.92 -15.33 3.26
CA ALA A 187 14.37 -14.72 2.06
C ALA A 187 15.49 -14.24 1.11
N ASN A 188 15.30 -14.37 -0.20
CA ASN A 188 16.28 -13.88 -1.19
C ASN A 188 16.30 -12.34 -1.26
N LEU A 189 15.15 -11.69 -1.13
CA LEU A 189 15.05 -10.23 -1.06
C LEU A 189 15.22 -9.79 0.39
N LYS A 190 15.94 -8.69 0.59
CA LYS A 190 16.16 -8.10 1.91
C LYS A 190 15.44 -6.75 1.99
N PRO A 191 14.76 -6.44 3.10
CA PRO A 191 14.20 -5.10 3.30
C PRO A 191 15.32 -4.08 3.53
N ALA A 192 15.03 -2.81 3.26
CA ALA A 192 15.95 -1.73 3.61
C ALA A 192 16.08 -1.56 5.13
N VAL A 193 14.99 -1.74 5.87
CA VAL A 193 14.91 -1.55 7.32
C VAL A 193 14.02 -2.63 7.94
N VAL A 194 14.38 -3.10 9.11
CA VAL A 194 13.51 -3.95 9.96
C VAL A 194 13.17 -3.20 11.25
N VAL A 195 11.88 -3.14 11.57
CA VAL A 195 11.38 -2.58 12.82
C VAL A 195 10.68 -3.67 13.64
N LEU A 196 11.07 -3.81 14.88
CA LEU A 196 10.41 -4.67 15.87
C LEU A 196 9.53 -3.80 16.76
N HIS A 197 8.23 -3.88 16.57
CA HIS A 197 7.26 -3.09 17.30
C HIS A 197 6.79 -3.81 18.57
N GLY A 198 6.80 -3.10 19.68
CA GLY A 198 6.38 -3.61 21.00
C GLY A 198 7.52 -4.25 21.80
N LEU A 199 8.79 -3.96 21.46
CA LEU A 199 9.98 -4.40 22.18
C LEU A 199 10.86 -3.24 22.62
N ASN A 200 11.51 -3.39 23.76
CA ASN A 200 12.66 -2.56 24.16
C ASN A 200 13.97 -3.14 23.61
N ALA A 201 15.02 -2.34 23.59
CA ALA A 201 16.32 -2.73 23.06
C ALA A 201 16.94 -3.96 23.76
N ASP A 202 16.77 -4.05 25.06
CA ASP A 202 17.26 -5.13 25.92
C ASP A 202 16.48 -6.46 25.80
N GLU A 203 15.28 -6.43 25.23
CA GLU A 203 14.46 -7.60 24.97
C GLU A 203 14.79 -8.28 23.63
N VAL A 204 15.60 -7.61 22.78
CA VAL A 204 15.93 -8.15 21.45
C VAL A 204 16.94 -9.28 21.54
N ASP A 205 16.59 -10.41 20.94
CA ASP A 205 17.42 -11.61 20.88
C ASP A 205 18.78 -11.36 20.19
N SER A 206 19.86 -11.86 20.79
CA SER A 206 21.21 -11.72 20.26
C SER A 206 21.38 -12.31 18.85
N ILE A 207 20.60 -13.32 18.47
CA ILE A 207 20.62 -13.88 17.12
C ILE A 207 19.95 -12.90 16.15
N ALA A 208 18.89 -12.19 16.57
CA ALA A 208 18.25 -11.16 15.76
C ALA A 208 19.25 -10.04 15.45
N LEU A 209 19.97 -9.55 16.45
CA LEU A 209 21.03 -8.54 16.28
C LEU A 209 22.12 -9.05 15.32
N LYS A 210 22.63 -10.27 15.51
CA LYS A 210 23.64 -10.86 14.62
C LYS A 210 23.18 -11.01 13.18
N ILE A 211 21.92 -11.37 12.95
CA ILE A 211 21.34 -11.44 11.59
C ILE A 211 21.32 -10.05 10.97
N ALA A 212 20.84 -9.05 11.68
CA ALA A 212 20.81 -7.68 11.19
C ALA A 212 22.21 -7.16 10.81
N GLU A 213 23.24 -7.47 11.63
CA GLU A 213 24.64 -7.16 11.34
C GLU A 213 25.14 -7.85 10.07
N ILE A 214 24.92 -9.16 9.93
CA ILE A 214 25.35 -9.94 8.76
C ILE A 214 24.73 -9.42 7.48
N GLU A 215 23.43 -9.09 7.53
CA GLU A 215 22.67 -8.60 6.36
C GLU A 215 22.87 -7.09 6.14
N LYS A 216 23.53 -6.38 7.06
CA LYS A 216 23.75 -4.93 7.05
C LYS A 216 22.42 -4.17 6.93
N ILE A 217 21.45 -4.56 7.74
CA ILE A 217 20.10 -3.98 7.76
C ILE A 217 19.94 -3.17 9.05
N PRO A 218 19.55 -1.89 8.97
CA PRO A 218 19.12 -1.12 10.14
C PRO A 218 18.05 -1.87 10.90
N LEU A 219 18.30 -2.18 12.18
CA LEU A 219 17.34 -2.81 13.08
C LEU A 219 16.87 -1.79 14.11
N ILE A 220 15.57 -1.57 14.16
CA ILE A 220 14.95 -0.54 14.97
C ILE A 220 13.93 -1.19 15.90
N VAL A 221 13.80 -0.69 17.12
CA VAL A 221 12.72 -1.01 18.05
C VAL A 221 11.85 0.22 18.30
N THR A 222 10.56 0.02 18.54
CA THR A 222 9.64 1.08 18.96
C THR A 222 8.49 0.51 19.77
N ASN A 223 8.06 1.27 20.79
CA ASN A 223 6.91 0.96 21.64
C ASN A 223 5.75 1.96 21.48
N VAL A 224 5.82 2.81 20.46
CA VAL A 224 4.71 3.72 20.14
C VAL A 224 3.46 2.92 19.82
N GLU A 225 2.30 3.38 20.27
CA GLU A 225 1.03 2.74 19.95
C GLU A 225 0.86 2.62 18.42
N LEU A 226 0.36 1.48 17.94
CA LEU A 226 0.35 1.14 16.51
C LEU A 226 -0.39 2.15 15.64
N ASP A 227 -1.58 2.58 16.07
CA ASP A 227 -2.38 3.55 15.30
C ASP A 227 -1.73 4.94 15.30
N GLU A 228 -1.03 5.30 16.37
CA GLU A 228 -0.27 6.56 16.45
C GLU A 228 0.95 6.53 15.52
N MET A 229 1.67 5.40 15.49
CA MET A 229 2.79 5.20 14.57
C MET A 229 2.32 5.30 13.10
N ILE A 230 1.23 4.63 12.73
CA ILE A 230 0.66 4.70 11.38
C ILE A 230 0.28 6.15 11.02
N LYS A 231 -0.38 6.86 11.93
CA LYS A 231 -0.74 8.27 11.73
C LYS A 231 0.49 9.17 11.58
N ALA A 232 1.53 8.93 12.40
CA ALA A 232 2.79 9.68 12.34
C ALA A 232 3.49 9.49 10.99
N ILE A 233 3.61 8.24 10.51
CA ILE A 233 4.18 7.93 9.19
C ILE A 233 3.39 8.66 8.09
N ARG A 234 2.08 8.48 8.04
CA ARG A 234 1.21 9.05 7.00
C ARG A 234 1.14 10.57 7.00
N ARG A 235 1.41 11.22 8.14
CA ARG A 235 1.45 12.68 8.27
C ARG A 235 2.78 13.27 7.80
N ASN A 236 3.89 12.59 8.07
CA ASN A 236 5.24 13.11 7.83
C ASN A 236 5.83 12.62 6.49
N ILE A 237 5.30 11.56 5.91
CA ILE A 237 5.76 11.00 4.64
C ILE A 237 4.60 11.00 3.64
N LYS A 238 4.88 11.48 2.43
CA LYS A 238 3.90 11.55 1.33
C LYS A 238 4.25 10.57 0.22
#